data_d0e3dcf584f4d443741fc581b3a57122
#
_entry.id   d0e3dcf584f4d443741fc581b3a57122
#
_cell.length_a   1.000
_cell.length_b   1.000
_cell.length_c   1.000
_cell.angle_alpha   90.00
_cell.angle_beta   90.00
_cell.angle_gamma   90.00
#
_symmetry.space_group_name_H-M   'P 1'
#
loop_
_entity.id
_entity.type
_entity.pdbx_description
1 polymer ?
#
loop_
_entity_poly.entity_id
_entity_poly.type
_entity_poly.pdbx_seq_one_letter_code
_entity_poly.pdbx_strand_id
1 'polypeptide(L)'
;MAEKETVLVLTSNLFFMPRIEAAADAGGLDLVSASTSAKLMEAMAGRTVPLVLVDLEMDEPVWTEALEALGSAGIPGTKVVAYGPHGEPGTLRKARDLGCDAVLIKRDFSESLPELLASRGASASG
;
A
#
# COMPACT_ATOMS: atom_id res chain seq x y z
N MET A 1 25.46 -5.93 6.25
CA MET A 1 24.29 -6.63 5.70
C MET A 1 23.18 -5.64 5.47
N ALA A 2 22.60 -5.69 4.28
CA ALA A 2 21.47 -4.83 3.98
C ALA A 2 20.25 -5.30 4.78
N GLU A 3 19.51 -4.37 5.35
CA GLU A 3 18.26 -4.69 5.98
C GLU A 3 17.26 -5.18 4.94
N LYS A 4 16.45 -6.16 5.33
CA LYS A 4 15.38 -6.65 4.47
C LYS A 4 14.32 -5.57 4.34
N GLU A 5 13.90 -5.28 3.13
CA GLU A 5 12.86 -4.29 2.88
C GLU A 5 11.49 -4.83 3.30
N THR A 6 10.64 -3.93 3.78
CA THR A 6 9.31 -4.28 4.28
C THR A 6 8.24 -3.60 3.44
N VAL A 7 7.23 -4.36 3.03
CA VAL A 7 6.02 -3.80 2.44
C VAL A 7 4.99 -3.65 3.54
N LEU A 8 4.38 -2.48 3.64
CA LEU A 8 3.29 -2.24 4.59
C LEU A 8 1.96 -2.28 3.86
N VAL A 9 0.95 -2.86 4.50
CA VAL A 9 -0.40 -2.90 3.95
C VAL A 9 -1.37 -2.33 4.97
N LEU A 10 -2.08 -1.29 4.58
CA LEU A 10 -3.16 -0.75 5.39
C LEU A 10 -4.45 -1.43 4.93
N THR A 11 -4.97 -2.33 5.75
CA THR A 11 -6.20 -3.05 5.44
C THR A 11 -6.84 -3.63 6.70
N SER A 12 -8.16 -3.81 6.67
CA SER A 12 -8.89 -4.56 7.70
C SER A 12 -9.41 -5.89 7.15
N ASN A 13 -9.19 -6.16 5.85
CA ASN A 13 -9.67 -7.36 5.20
C ASN A 13 -8.53 -8.36 5.01
N LEU A 14 -8.56 -9.43 5.81
CA LEU A 14 -7.51 -10.44 5.80
C LEU A 14 -7.62 -11.46 4.66
N PHE A 15 -8.70 -11.41 3.89
CA PHE A 15 -8.90 -12.33 2.76
C PHE A 15 -7.82 -12.19 1.69
N PHE A 16 -7.34 -10.98 1.47
CA PHE A 16 -6.36 -10.70 0.44
C PHE A 16 -4.91 -10.93 0.91
N MET A 17 -4.73 -11.04 2.22
CA MET A 17 -3.39 -11.13 2.80
C MET A 17 -2.56 -12.31 2.28
N PRO A 18 -3.11 -13.54 2.15
CA PRO A 18 -2.30 -14.64 1.65
C PRO A 18 -1.68 -14.40 0.28
N ARG A 19 -2.40 -13.72 -0.61
CA ARG A 19 -1.89 -13.40 -1.94
C ARG A 19 -0.77 -12.37 -1.87
N ILE A 20 -0.94 -11.36 -1.02
CA ILE A 20 0.09 -10.33 -0.83
C ILE A 20 1.32 -10.95 -0.17
N GLU A 21 1.12 -11.82 0.82
CA GLU A 21 2.22 -12.52 1.47
C GLU A 21 3.03 -13.36 0.50
N ALA A 22 2.35 -14.11 -0.37
CA ALA A 22 3.02 -14.93 -1.36
C ALA A 22 3.86 -14.08 -2.31
N ALA A 23 3.32 -12.95 -2.76
CA ALA A 23 4.03 -12.04 -3.65
C ALA A 23 5.22 -11.37 -2.94
N ALA A 24 5.07 -11.00 -1.68
CA ALA A 24 6.14 -10.41 -0.90
C ALA A 24 7.28 -11.42 -0.70
N ASP A 25 6.94 -12.65 -0.34
CA ASP A 25 7.90 -13.73 -0.17
C ASP A 25 8.70 -13.97 -1.46
N ALA A 26 7.99 -14.06 -2.58
CA ALA A 26 8.64 -14.26 -3.88
C ALA A 26 9.57 -13.10 -4.24
N GLY A 27 9.27 -11.90 -3.78
CA GLY A 27 10.09 -10.71 -4.02
C GLY A 27 11.18 -10.47 -2.97
N GLY A 28 11.29 -11.36 -1.98
CA GLY A 28 12.29 -11.20 -0.93
C GLY A 28 11.97 -10.11 0.07
N LEU A 29 10.69 -9.81 0.27
CA LEU A 29 10.22 -8.72 1.13
C LEU A 29 9.53 -9.25 2.39
N ASP A 30 9.70 -8.53 3.49
CA ASP A 30 8.86 -8.76 4.67
C ASP A 30 7.53 -8.03 4.46
N LEU A 31 6.49 -8.51 5.12
CA LEU A 31 5.16 -7.92 5.03
C LEU A 31 4.62 -7.64 6.43
N VAL A 32 4.17 -6.41 6.65
CA VAL A 32 3.51 -6.02 7.89
C VAL A 32 2.19 -5.37 7.55
N SER A 33 1.11 -5.78 8.22
CA SER A 33 -0.20 -5.19 8.02
C SER A 33 -0.55 -4.26 9.18
N ALA A 34 -1.32 -3.22 8.88
CA ALA A 34 -1.83 -2.29 9.87
C ALA A 34 -3.29 -1.98 9.54
N SER A 35 -4.10 -1.77 10.56
CA SER A 35 -5.52 -1.46 10.37
C SER A 35 -5.88 -0.02 10.72
N THR A 36 -4.91 0.77 11.16
CA THR A 36 -5.10 2.19 11.47
C THR A 36 -3.92 3.00 10.99
N SER A 37 -4.14 4.31 10.83
CA SER A 37 -3.08 5.24 10.46
C SER A 37 -1.95 5.22 11.49
N ALA A 38 -2.28 5.22 12.78
CA ALA A 38 -1.29 5.21 13.84
C ALA A 38 -0.42 3.97 13.79
N LYS A 39 -1.02 2.80 13.60
CA LYS A 39 -0.28 1.55 13.49
C LYS A 39 0.61 1.52 12.25
N LEU A 40 0.11 2.09 11.15
CA LEU A 40 0.89 2.18 9.92
C LEU A 40 2.14 3.02 10.13
N MET A 41 2.00 4.19 10.71
CA MET A 41 3.13 5.08 10.96
C MET A 41 4.12 4.49 11.96
N GLU A 42 3.62 3.78 12.96
CA GLU A 42 4.45 3.06 13.92
C GLU A 42 5.28 1.98 13.22
N ALA A 43 4.66 1.27 12.29
CA ALA A 43 5.35 0.23 11.52
C ALA A 43 6.39 0.80 10.55
N MET A 44 6.21 2.04 10.09
CA MET A 44 7.19 2.72 9.25
C MET A 44 8.50 3.01 9.98
N ALA A 45 8.41 3.27 11.29
CA ALA A 45 9.57 3.69 12.06
C ALA A 45 10.61 2.57 12.18
N GLY A 46 11.86 2.90 11.89
CA GLY A 46 12.96 1.96 12.01
C GLY A 46 13.03 0.87 10.93
N ARG A 47 12.21 0.98 9.89
CA ARG A 47 12.20 0.02 8.78
C ARG A 47 12.49 0.71 7.46
N THR A 48 13.03 -0.06 6.53
CA THR A 48 13.15 0.39 5.14
C THR A 48 11.89 -0.06 4.42
N VAL A 49 11.03 0.89 4.04
CA VAL A 49 9.73 0.61 3.45
C VAL A 49 9.66 1.21 2.05
N PRO A 50 9.93 0.40 1.01
CA PRO A 50 9.85 0.91 -0.36
C PRO A 50 8.43 1.01 -0.90
N LEU A 51 7.47 0.33 -0.27
CA LEU A 51 6.12 0.25 -0.78
C LEU A 51 5.09 0.17 0.34
N VAL A 52 4.06 1.00 0.24
CA VAL A 52 2.88 0.94 1.12
C VAL A 52 1.67 0.69 0.23
N LEU A 53 0.88 -0.33 0.59
CA LEU A 53 -0.36 -0.65 -0.09
C LEU A 53 -1.53 -0.18 0.78
N VAL A 54 -2.51 0.45 0.16
CA VAL A 54 -3.66 1.03 0.88
C VAL A 54 -4.97 0.48 0.33
N ASP A 55 -5.74 -0.18 1.19
CA ASP A 55 -7.04 -0.74 0.85
C ASP A 55 -8.11 0.34 0.98
N LEU A 56 -8.68 0.76 -0.15
CA LEU A 56 -9.70 1.81 -0.16
C LEU A 56 -11.11 1.29 0.17
N GLU A 57 -11.25 -0.01 0.42
CA GLU A 57 -12.51 -0.57 0.90
C GLU A 57 -12.68 -0.42 2.41
N MET A 58 -11.64 0.06 3.10
CA MET A 58 -11.74 0.42 4.51
C MET A 58 -12.60 1.68 4.67
N ASP A 59 -12.97 1.98 5.93
CA ASP A 59 -13.66 3.23 6.23
C ASP A 59 -12.83 4.42 5.72
N GLU A 60 -13.49 5.33 5.03
CA GLU A 60 -12.82 6.45 4.40
C GLU A 60 -11.96 7.27 5.37
N PRO A 61 -12.44 7.62 6.58
CA PRO A 61 -11.60 8.37 7.52
C PRO A 61 -10.27 7.68 7.84
N VAL A 62 -10.25 6.35 7.86
CA VAL A 62 -9.04 5.60 8.19
C VAL A 62 -7.99 5.75 7.10
N TRP A 63 -8.36 5.47 5.84
CA TRP A 63 -7.37 5.53 4.78
C TRP A 63 -7.01 6.97 4.38
N THR A 64 -7.94 7.92 4.52
CA THR A 64 -7.60 9.33 4.25
C THR A 64 -6.63 9.85 5.28
N GLU A 65 -6.83 9.54 6.56
CA GLU A 65 -5.89 9.92 7.62
C GLU A 65 -4.50 9.33 7.36
N ALA A 66 -4.45 8.07 6.95
CA ALA A 66 -3.18 7.41 6.65
C ALA A 66 -2.45 8.08 5.49
N LEU A 67 -3.17 8.39 4.41
CA LEU A 67 -2.57 9.05 3.26
C LEU A 67 -2.06 10.45 3.60
N GLU A 68 -2.82 11.18 4.41
CA GLU A 68 -2.38 12.50 4.86
C GLU A 68 -1.13 12.41 5.73
N ALA A 69 -1.08 11.41 6.62
CA ALA A 69 0.08 11.20 7.48
C ALA A 69 1.32 10.83 6.67
N LEU A 70 1.16 9.97 5.66
CA LEU A 70 2.28 9.60 4.79
C LEU A 70 2.78 10.79 3.99
N GLY A 71 1.87 11.61 3.47
CA GLY A 71 2.23 12.81 2.73
C GLY A 71 2.96 13.83 3.61
N SER A 72 2.49 14.02 4.84
CA SER A 72 3.11 14.95 5.77
C SER A 72 4.49 14.50 6.24
N ALA A 73 4.68 13.18 6.35
CA ALA A 73 5.96 12.63 6.77
C ALA A 73 7.05 12.82 5.70
N GLY A 74 6.64 12.95 4.44
CA GLY A 74 7.56 13.22 3.34
C GLY A 74 8.68 12.20 3.23
N ILE A 75 8.36 10.92 3.30
CA ILE A 75 9.36 9.85 3.33
C ILE A 75 9.86 9.56 1.91
N PRO A 76 11.11 9.89 1.59
CA PRO A 76 11.66 9.64 0.26
C PRO A 76 11.86 8.14 0.02
N GLY A 77 11.67 7.72 -1.22
CA GLY A 77 11.89 6.33 -1.60
C GLY A 77 10.76 5.38 -1.29
N THR A 78 9.65 5.87 -0.75
CA THR A 78 8.47 5.05 -0.48
C THR A 78 7.39 5.35 -1.51
N LYS A 79 6.96 4.32 -2.22
CA LYS A 79 5.82 4.41 -3.14
C LYS A 79 4.54 4.06 -2.39
N VAL A 80 3.46 4.75 -2.70
CA VAL A 80 2.15 4.48 -2.12
C VAL A 80 1.20 4.07 -3.24
N VAL A 81 0.71 2.84 -3.18
CA VAL A 81 -0.20 2.29 -4.17
C VAL A 81 -1.51 1.92 -3.47
N ALA A 82 -2.59 2.54 -3.90
CA ALA A 82 -3.91 2.24 -3.35
C ALA A 82 -4.68 1.33 -4.30
N TYR A 83 -5.58 0.53 -3.76
CA TYR A 83 -6.45 -0.31 -4.55
C TYR A 83 -7.86 -0.27 -3.99
N GLY A 84 -8.83 -0.29 -4.88
CA GLY A 84 -10.21 -0.11 -4.45
C GLY A 84 -11.23 -0.66 -5.44
N PRO A 85 -12.53 -0.52 -5.07
CA PRO A 85 -13.61 -1.10 -5.84
C PRO A 85 -13.78 -0.42 -7.19
N HIS A 86 -14.08 -1.23 -8.19
CA HIS A 86 -14.30 -0.82 -9.57
C HIS A 86 -15.43 0.20 -9.72
N GLY A 87 -16.48 0.09 -8.93
CA GLY A 87 -17.68 0.91 -9.07
C GLY A 87 -17.65 2.27 -8.38
N GLU A 88 -16.51 2.70 -7.84
CA GLU A 88 -16.45 3.94 -7.06
C GLU A 88 -15.33 4.88 -7.55
N PRO A 89 -15.54 5.53 -8.70
CA PRO A 89 -14.52 6.42 -9.26
C PRO A 89 -14.19 7.61 -8.37
N GLY A 90 -15.15 8.08 -7.56
CA GLY A 90 -14.90 9.17 -6.63
C GLY A 90 -13.90 8.81 -5.54
N THR A 91 -13.98 7.58 -5.03
CA THR A 91 -13.05 7.06 -4.04
C THR A 91 -11.64 6.98 -4.62
N LEU A 92 -11.53 6.44 -5.83
CA LEU A 92 -10.24 6.30 -6.50
C LEU A 92 -9.61 7.67 -6.77
N ARG A 93 -10.42 8.63 -7.20
CA ARG A 93 -9.95 9.99 -7.45
C ARG A 93 -9.45 10.65 -6.16
N LYS A 94 -10.20 10.50 -5.07
CA LYS A 94 -9.81 11.08 -3.78
C LYS A 94 -8.46 10.55 -3.31
N ALA A 95 -8.25 9.25 -3.46
CA ALA A 95 -6.98 8.65 -3.08
C ALA A 95 -5.82 9.22 -3.93
N ARG A 96 -6.06 9.40 -5.22
CA ARG A 96 -5.07 9.98 -6.12
C ARG A 96 -4.76 11.42 -5.72
N ASP A 97 -5.78 12.19 -5.40
CA ASP A 97 -5.62 13.60 -4.98
C ASP A 97 -4.86 13.72 -3.66
N LEU A 98 -4.91 12.70 -2.81
CA LEU A 98 -4.18 12.68 -1.55
C LEU A 98 -2.73 12.24 -1.70
N GLY A 99 -2.27 12.02 -2.93
CA GLY A 99 -0.86 11.82 -3.20
C GLY A 99 -0.39 10.39 -3.44
N CYS A 100 -1.32 9.46 -3.68
CA CYS A 100 -0.91 8.10 -4.06
C CYS A 100 -0.12 8.13 -5.36
N ASP A 101 0.93 7.36 -5.44
CA ASP A 101 1.73 7.21 -6.67
C ASP A 101 0.97 6.46 -7.74
N ALA A 102 0.09 5.53 -7.33
CA ALA A 102 -0.81 4.84 -8.24
C ALA A 102 -2.07 4.43 -7.50
N VAL A 103 -3.18 4.38 -8.23
CA VAL A 103 -4.46 3.92 -7.71
C VAL A 103 -5.03 2.92 -8.70
N LEU A 104 -5.24 1.69 -8.26
CA LEU A 104 -5.66 0.58 -9.11
C LEU A 104 -7.02 0.06 -8.69
N ILE A 105 -7.80 -0.43 -9.65
CA ILE A 105 -8.98 -1.21 -9.30
C ILE A 105 -8.51 -2.57 -8.77
N LYS A 106 -9.30 -3.17 -7.91
CA LYS A 106 -8.91 -4.38 -7.19
C LYS A 106 -8.46 -5.53 -8.10
N ARG A 107 -9.13 -5.69 -9.24
CA ARG A 107 -8.76 -6.73 -10.20
C ARG A 107 -7.36 -6.52 -10.76
N ASP A 108 -7.07 -5.30 -11.21
CA ASP A 108 -5.76 -4.98 -11.76
C ASP A 108 -4.67 -5.13 -10.71
N PHE A 109 -4.96 -4.70 -9.49
CA PHE A 109 -4.06 -4.87 -8.36
C PHE A 109 -3.73 -6.34 -8.13
N SER A 110 -4.77 -7.17 -8.09
CA SER A 110 -4.61 -8.61 -7.87
C SER A 110 -3.76 -9.27 -8.96
N GLU A 111 -4.03 -8.92 -10.21
CA GLU A 111 -3.31 -9.49 -11.36
C GLU A 111 -1.85 -9.04 -11.42
N SER A 112 -1.56 -7.85 -10.95
CA SER A 112 -0.21 -7.29 -11.02
C SER A 112 0.61 -7.48 -9.76
N LEU A 113 0.06 -8.14 -8.73
CA LEU A 113 0.74 -8.30 -7.44
C LEU A 113 2.19 -8.80 -7.53
N PRO A 114 2.48 -9.89 -8.25
CA PRO A 114 3.86 -10.38 -8.30
C PRO A 114 4.84 -9.33 -8.82
N GLU A 115 4.48 -8.67 -9.92
CA GLU A 115 5.32 -7.65 -10.53
C GLU A 115 5.40 -6.39 -9.68
N LEU A 116 4.26 -6.03 -9.08
CA LEU A 116 4.16 -4.86 -8.22
C LEU A 116 5.10 -4.98 -7.03
N LEU A 117 5.11 -6.12 -6.37
CA LEU A 117 5.97 -6.36 -5.22
C LEU A 117 7.43 -6.48 -5.65
N ALA A 118 7.70 -7.21 -6.72
CA ALA A 118 9.07 -7.37 -7.23
C ALA A 118 9.70 -6.03 -7.61
N SER A 119 8.92 -5.12 -8.18
CA SER A 119 9.40 -3.78 -8.58
C SER A 119 9.30 -2.73 -7.47
N ARG A 120 8.81 -3.09 -6.29
CA ARG A 120 8.54 -2.19 -5.17
C ARG A 120 7.65 -1.01 -5.61
N GLY A 121 6.64 -1.30 -6.40
CA GLY A 121 5.69 -0.32 -6.87
C GLY A 121 6.09 0.43 -8.13
N ALA A 122 7.29 0.22 -8.62
CA ALA A 122 7.77 0.96 -9.81
C ALA A 122 7.01 0.59 -11.09
N SER A 123 6.45 -0.63 -11.15
CA SER A 123 5.67 -1.06 -12.32
C SER A 123 4.27 -0.44 -12.36
N ALA A 124 3.79 0.09 -11.24
CA ALA A 124 2.47 0.71 -11.19
C ALA A 124 2.55 2.13 -11.72
N SER A 125 1.61 2.50 -12.57
CA SER A 125 1.52 3.85 -13.08
C SER A 125 0.07 4.27 -13.07
N GLY A 126 -0.17 5.49 -12.75
CA GLY A 126 -1.49 5.92 -12.79
C GLY A 126 -2.04 6.90 -12.00
#